data_119f4aa2e742c38d2b97bbae1aac9cc0
#
_entry.id   119f4aa2e742c38d2b97bbae1aac9cc0
#
_cell.length_a   1.000
_cell.length_b   1.000
_cell.length_c   1.000
_cell.angle_alpha   90.00
_cell.angle_beta   90.00
_cell.angle_gamma   90.00
#
_symmetry.space_group_name_H-M   'P 1'
#
loop_
_entity.id
_entity.type
_entity.pdbx_description
1 polymer ?
#
loop_
_entity_poly.entity_id
_entity_poly.type
_entity_poly.pdbx_seq_one_letter_code
_entity_poly.pdbx_strand_id
1 'polypeptide(L)'
;MRSKKITMFLILQPILFCLMINCTKPATNIFPTNNDTIINNGDTINTDTTMADTTTHVDTTANTDTTANAGDFTWLALGDSYTIGQSVNEDERFPSQTIALLKNDNLLVKAPQYIATTGWTTLNLLDAIASQNPQGPYDIVTLLIGVNDQYQHFDTGGYRVHFAQCLLNAIALAGNKRDHVFVLSIPDYSVTPFAANSDTTEIRKELDEFNAINKEITLSFNILYTDITPLSREAKTDASLIAPDGLHPSGKEYAKWAAVLAPEIEKVLK
;
A
#
# COMPACT_ATOMS: atom_id res chain seq x y z
N MET A 1 -62.83 42.20 15.30
CA MET A 1 -61.43 41.67 15.30
C MET A 1 -61.25 40.81 16.53
N ARG A 2 -61.23 39.48 16.35
CA ARG A 2 -61.06 38.53 17.46
C ARG A 2 -59.71 37.79 17.24
N SER A 3 -58.75 38.06 18.14
CA SER A 3 -57.43 37.41 18.20
C SER A 3 -57.60 35.99 18.71
N LYS A 4 -57.17 34.98 17.94
CA LYS A 4 -57.05 33.58 18.37
C LYS A 4 -55.68 33.36 18.95
N LYS A 5 -55.62 33.10 20.27
CA LYS A 5 -54.38 32.61 20.92
C LYS A 5 -54.24 31.12 20.63
N ILE A 6 -53.10 30.75 20.04
CA ILE A 6 -52.73 29.33 19.86
C ILE A 6 -51.92 28.92 21.10
N THR A 7 -52.41 27.99 21.84
CA THR A 7 -51.78 27.38 23.01
C THR A 7 -50.97 26.18 22.52
N MET A 8 -49.67 26.27 22.65
CA MET A 8 -48.72 25.18 22.30
C MET A 8 -48.59 24.25 23.51
N PHE A 9 -49.12 23.02 23.39
CA PHE A 9 -48.92 21.97 24.38
C PHE A 9 -47.54 21.32 24.15
N LEU A 10 -46.64 21.50 25.13
CA LEU A 10 -45.38 20.76 25.22
C LEU A 10 -45.74 19.38 25.86
N ILE A 11 -45.59 18.33 25.05
CA ILE A 11 -45.62 16.94 25.54
C ILE A 11 -44.21 16.55 25.92
N LEU A 12 -43.93 16.48 27.21
CA LEU A 12 -42.71 15.93 27.79
C LEU A 12 -42.83 14.41 27.82
N GLN A 13 -42.07 13.70 26.98
CA GLN A 13 -41.92 12.25 27.12
C GLN A 13 -40.69 11.94 27.99
N PRO A 14 -40.79 11.04 28.98
CA PRO A 14 -39.64 10.61 29.74
C PRO A 14 -38.81 9.60 28.93
N ILE A 15 -37.54 9.93 28.72
CA ILE A 15 -36.54 9.01 28.17
C ILE A 15 -36.15 8.03 29.27
N LEU A 16 -36.61 6.79 29.14
CA LEU A 16 -36.18 5.66 29.96
C LEU A 16 -34.76 5.23 29.57
N PHE A 17 -33.77 5.62 30.38
CA PHE A 17 -32.38 5.24 30.22
C PHE A 17 -32.19 3.79 30.71
N CYS A 18 -32.19 2.84 29.81
CA CYS A 18 -31.87 1.44 30.10
C CYS A 18 -30.34 1.26 30.12
N LEU A 19 -29.75 1.22 31.32
CA LEU A 19 -28.34 0.86 31.52
C LEU A 19 -28.18 -0.64 31.23
N MET A 20 -27.68 -0.98 30.05
CA MET A 20 -27.15 -2.32 29.75
C MET A 20 -25.67 -2.34 30.14
N ILE A 21 -25.38 -2.90 31.30
CA ILE A 21 -24.04 -3.25 31.74
C ILE A 21 -23.64 -4.53 30.99
N ASN A 22 -22.89 -4.39 29.91
CA ASN A 22 -22.22 -5.52 29.27
C ASN A 22 -20.86 -5.74 29.93
N CYS A 23 -20.76 -6.79 30.74
CA CYS A 23 -19.50 -7.36 31.19
C CYS A 23 -18.74 -7.96 30.00
N THR A 24 -17.75 -7.26 29.48
CA THR A 24 -16.76 -7.85 28.57
C THR A 24 -15.65 -8.47 29.41
N LYS A 25 -15.45 -9.79 29.27
CA LYS A 25 -14.29 -10.50 29.80
C LYS A 25 -13.03 -9.99 29.07
N PRO A 26 -11.90 -9.84 29.79
CA PRO A 26 -10.64 -9.50 29.13
C PRO A 26 -10.17 -10.68 28.25
N ALA A 27 -9.77 -10.37 27.02
CA ALA A 27 -9.11 -11.31 26.13
C ALA A 27 -7.75 -11.69 26.70
N THR A 28 -7.56 -12.97 26.96
CA THR A 28 -6.26 -13.52 27.35
C THR A 28 -5.35 -13.56 26.13
N ASN A 29 -4.23 -12.86 26.20
CA ASN A 29 -3.12 -12.98 25.27
C ASN A 29 -2.55 -14.41 25.32
N ILE A 30 -2.66 -15.12 24.21
CA ILE A 30 -1.98 -16.39 24.01
C ILE A 30 -0.79 -16.13 23.10
N PHE A 31 0.38 -15.89 23.68
CA PHE A 31 1.65 -16.10 23.02
C PHE A 31 2.22 -17.45 23.46
N PRO A 32 2.61 -18.34 22.56
CA PRO A 32 3.32 -19.55 22.95
C PRO A 32 4.78 -19.20 23.25
N THR A 33 5.18 -19.40 24.49
CA THR A 33 6.58 -19.41 24.90
C THR A 33 7.14 -20.80 24.59
N ASN A 34 8.01 -20.91 23.60
CA ASN A 34 8.78 -22.13 23.38
C ASN A 34 10.00 -22.10 24.32
N ASN A 35 9.91 -22.86 25.40
CA ASN A 35 11.05 -23.42 26.11
C ASN A 35 11.11 -24.90 25.73
N ASP A 36 12.00 -25.25 24.84
CA ASP A 36 12.39 -26.64 24.67
C ASP A 36 13.86 -26.84 24.99
N THR A 37 14.01 -27.74 25.92
CA THR A 37 15.18 -28.21 26.62
C THR A 37 16.12 -28.95 25.68
N ILE A 38 17.39 -28.63 25.73
CA ILE A 38 18.49 -29.34 25.09
C ILE A 38 18.65 -30.71 25.78
N ILE A 39 18.54 -31.79 25.02
CA ILE A 39 19.03 -33.10 25.44
C ILE A 39 20.26 -33.44 24.61
N ASN A 40 21.41 -33.47 25.28
CA ASN A 40 22.64 -34.03 24.79
C ASN A 40 22.55 -35.57 24.80
N ASN A 41 22.86 -36.20 23.70
CA ASN A 41 23.40 -37.53 23.70
C ASN A 41 24.59 -37.60 22.77
N GLY A 42 25.74 -37.81 23.37
CA GLY A 42 26.96 -38.08 22.66
C GLY A 42 27.01 -39.56 22.20
N ASP A 43 27.69 -39.73 21.10
CA ASP A 43 28.42 -40.96 20.83
C ASP A 43 29.65 -40.68 19.97
N THR A 44 30.76 -40.98 20.56
CA THR A 44 32.12 -41.06 20.03
C THR A 44 32.30 -42.30 19.17
N ILE A 45 32.86 -42.18 17.97
CA ILE A 45 33.73 -43.23 17.42
C ILE A 45 34.88 -42.59 16.62
N ASN A 46 36.02 -43.11 16.92
CA ASN A 46 37.40 -42.79 16.60
C ASN A 46 37.86 -43.49 15.30
N THR A 47 38.99 -43.03 14.80
CA THR A 47 40.08 -43.65 14.01
C THR A 47 40.19 -43.12 12.60
N ASP A 48 41.27 -42.59 12.22
CA ASP A 48 42.74 -42.67 12.26
C ASP A 48 43.31 -42.60 10.82
N THR A 49 44.44 -41.86 10.69
CA THR A 49 45.50 -41.97 9.68
C THR A 49 45.19 -41.54 8.24
N THR A 50 45.91 -40.62 7.59
CA THR A 50 47.36 -40.52 7.33
C THR A 50 47.69 -39.20 6.59
N MET A 51 48.88 -38.69 6.83
CA MET A 51 49.53 -37.56 6.20
C MET A 51 49.79 -37.75 4.69
N ALA A 52 49.62 -36.64 3.92
CA ALA A 52 50.51 -36.35 2.78
C ALA A 52 50.61 -34.83 2.59
N ASP A 53 51.77 -34.34 2.90
CA ASP A 53 52.28 -33.01 2.61
C ASP A 53 52.35 -32.75 1.09
N THR A 54 51.78 -31.65 0.61
CA THR A 54 52.25 -31.06 -0.66
C THR A 54 51.93 -29.56 -0.62
N THR A 55 52.92 -28.78 -0.26
CA THR A 55 52.98 -27.35 -0.44
C THR A 55 52.93 -26.97 -1.91
N THR A 56 51.85 -26.32 -2.33
CA THR A 56 51.88 -25.45 -3.48
C THR A 56 51.29 -24.10 -3.11
N HIS A 57 52.19 -23.13 -3.00
CA HIS A 57 51.87 -21.71 -2.96
C HIS A 57 51.14 -21.36 -4.25
N VAL A 58 49.86 -21.10 -4.20
CA VAL A 58 49.14 -20.37 -5.22
C VAL A 58 48.70 -19.05 -4.59
N ASP A 59 49.43 -18.01 -4.99
CA ASP A 59 49.07 -16.63 -4.78
C ASP A 59 47.79 -16.36 -5.57
N THR A 60 46.64 -16.48 -4.90
CA THR A 60 45.38 -16.12 -5.50
C THR A 60 44.92 -14.83 -4.81
N THR A 61 45.34 -13.72 -5.40
CA THR A 61 44.61 -12.47 -5.24
C THR A 61 43.18 -12.76 -5.70
N ALA A 62 42.35 -13.20 -4.81
CA ALA A 62 40.92 -13.26 -5.02
C ALA A 62 40.41 -11.82 -5.15
N ASN A 63 40.43 -11.36 -6.40
CA ASN A 63 39.61 -10.25 -6.80
C ASN A 63 38.15 -10.70 -6.55
N THR A 64 37.63 -10.41 -5.37
CA THR A 64 36.21 -10.53 -5.13
C THR A 64 35.52 -9.41 -5.89
N ASP A 65 35.43 -9.62 -7.23
CA ASP A 65 34.45 -8.97 -8.03
C ASP A 65 33.07 -9.50 -7.52
N THR A 66 32.56 -8.86 -6.48
CA THR A 66 31.17 -8.98 -6.05
C THR A 66 30.31 -8.23 -7.08
N THR A 67 30.32 -8.64 -8.32
CA THR A 67 29.12 -8.59 -9.13
C THR A 67 28.20 -9.63 -8.53
N ALA A 68 27.52 -9.27 -7.43
CA ALA A 68 26.28 -9.89 -7.10
C ALA A 68 25.49 -9.86 -8.41
N ASN A 69 25.18 -11.03 -8.97
CA ASN A 69 24.15 -11.11 -9.99
C ASN A 69 22.99 -10.34 -9.43
N ALA A 70 22.74 -9.13 -9.96
CA ALA A 70 21.62 -8.30 -9.55
C ALA A 70 20.39 -9.14 -9.88
N GLY A 71 19.93 -9.92 -8.87
CA GLY A 71 18.74 -10.73 -8.99
C GLY A 71 17.61 -9.75 -9.24
N ASP A 72 16.73 -10.07 -10.19
CA ASP A 72 15.60 -9.22 -10.49
C ASP A 72 14.84 -8.91 -9.19
N PHE A 73 14.73 -7.62 -8.86
CA PHE A 73 13.95 -7.17 -7.70
C PHE A 73 12.49 -7.55 -7.85
N THR A 74 11.86 -7.90 -6.75
CA THR A 74 10.44 -8.30 -6.70
C THR A 74 9.57 -7.12 -6.32
N TRP A 75 8.37 -7.01 -6.91
CA TRP A 75 7.42 -5.93 -6.64
C TRP A 75 6.03 -6.48 -6.36
N LEU A 76 5.42 -6.03 -5.25
CA LEU A 76 4.02 -6.23 -4.93
C LEU A 76 3.28 -4.89 -5.02
N ALA A 77 2.27 -4.81 -5.87
CA ALA A 77 1.43 -3.63 -6.06
C ALA A 77 0.06 -3.86 -5.43
N LEU A 78 -0.21 -3.14 -4.34
CA LEU A 78 -1.44 -3.22 -3.55
C LEU A 78 -2.36 -2.04 -3.88
N GLY A 79 -3.66 -2.30 -4.16
CA GLY A 79 -4.56 -1.20 -4.42
C GLY A 79 -5.89 -1.54 -5.07
N ASP A 80 -6.31 -0.68 -5.98
CA ASP A 80 -7.59 -0.74 -6.69
C ASP A 80 -7.41 -0.59 -8.21
N SER A 81 -8.40 -0.01 -8.91
CA SER A 81 -8.37 0.23 -10.36
C SER A 81 -7.21 1.13 -10.80
N TYR A 82 -6.78 2.05 -9.99
CA TYR A 82 -5.63 2.91 -10.29
C TYR A 82 -4.31 2.13 -10.29
N THR A 83 -4.21 1.11 -9.45
CA THR A 83 -3.02 0.25 -9.36
C THR A 83 -2.94 -0.72 -10.53
N ILE A 84 -4.06 -1.35 -10.90
CA ILE A 84 -4.08 -2.27 -12.06
C ILE A 84 -4.06 -1.55 -13.41
N GLY A 85 -4.18 -0.22 -13.43
CA GLY A 85 -4.24 0.57 -14.66
C GLY A 85 -5.49 0.29 -15.49
N GLN A 86 -6.66 0.49 -14.87
CA GLN A 86 -7.94 0.37 -15.57
C GLN A 86 -7.94 1.24 -16.82
N SER A 87 -8.40 0.66 -17.94
CA SER A 87 -8.58 1.33 -19.24
C SER A 87 -7.30 1.78 -19.98
N VAL A 88 -6.13 1.30 -19.53
CA VAL A 88 -4.87 1.43 -20.28
C VAL A 88 -4.22 0.07 -20.52
N ASN A 89 -3.29 0.00 -21.47
CA ASN A 89 -2.50 -1.20 -21.73
C ASN A 89 -1.55 -1.51 -20.57
N GLU A 90 -1.07 -2.73 -20.50
CA GLU A 90 -0.22 -3.18 -19.39
C GLU A 90 1.10 -2.39 -19.29
N ASP A 91 1.71 -2.06 -20.43
CA ASP A 91 2.93 -1.27 -20.51
C ASP A 91 2.73 0.22 -20.15
N GLU A 92 1.49 0.71 -20.20
CA GLU A 92 1.14 2.08 -19.84
C GLU A 92 0.84 2.29 -18.35
N ARG A 93 0.72 1.22 -17.54
CA ARG A 93 0.49 1.28 -16.10
C ARG A 93 1.68 1.92 -15.37
N PHE A 94 1.44 2.66 -14.28
CA PHE A 94 2.55 3.29 -13.56
C PHE A 94 3.63 2.31 -13.08
N PRO A 95 3.31 1.07 -12.62
CA PRO A 95 4.37 0.14 -12.23
C PRO A 95 5.23 -0.29 -13.41
N SER A 96 4.62 -0.59 -14.56
CA SER A 96 5.35 -0.98 -15.77
C SER A 96 6.25 0.13 -16.29
N GLN A 97 5.76 1.37 -16.32
CA GLN A 97 6.54 2.53 -16.73
C GLN A 97 7.67 2.85 -15.72
N THR A 98 7.44 2.66 -14.42
CA THR A 98 8.46 2.81 -13.39
C THR A 98 9.58 1.77 -13.60
N ILE A 99 9.24 0.51 -13.90
CA ILE A 99 10.23 -0.53 -14.24
C ILE A 99 11.06 -0.13 -15.45
N ALA A 100 10.43 0.43 -16.48
CA ALA A 100 11.14 0.90 -17.66
C ALA A 100 12.17 2.01 -17.34
N LEU A 101 11.85 2.90 -16.40
CA LEU A 101 12.76 3.93 -15.90
C LEU A 101 13.91 3.32 -15.09
N LEU A 102 13.61 2.45 -14.11
CA LEU A 102 14.61 1.79 -13.27
C LEU A 102 15.60 0.95 -14.08
N LYS A 103 15.14 0.33 -15.17
CA LYS A 103 16.00 -0.41 -16.09
C LYS A 103 17.09 0.46 -16.73
N ASN A 104 16.83 1.75 -16.98
CA ASN A 104 17.83 2.68 -17.51
C ASN A 104 18.98 2.91 -16.51
N ASP A 105 18.71 2.69 -15.21
CA ASP A 105 19.67 2.78 -14.12
C ASP A 105 20.27 1.42 -13.72
N ASN A 106 20.13 0.41 -14.59
CA ASN A 106 20.58 -0.97 -14.41
C ASN A 106 19.93 -1.71 -13.22
N LEU A 107 18.77 -1.26 -12.79
CA LEU A 107 17.96 -1.96 -11.79
C LEU A 107 16.93 -2.86 -12.50
N LEU A 108 17.16 -4.17 -12.41
CA LEU A 108 16.27 -5.14 -13.02
C LEU A 108 15.16 -5.52 -12.04
N VAL A 109 13.94 -5.13 -12.36
CA VAL A 109 12.74 -5.41 -11.55
C VAL A 109 11.83 -6.34 -12.33
N LYS A 110 11.33 -7.38 -11.68
CA LYS A 110 10.35 -8.32 -12.27
C LYS A 110 9.00 -7.62 -12.49
N ALA A 111 8.20 -8.18 -13.40
CA ALA A 111 6.80 -7.77 -13.51
C ALA A 111 6.11 -7.81 -12.14
N PRO A 112 5.34 -6.77 -11.77
CA PRO A 112 4.73 -6.73 -10.44
C PRO A 112 3.70 -7.83 -10.24
N GLN A 113 3.65 -8.38 -9.03
CA GLN A 113 2.47 -9.08 -8.58
C GLN A 113 1.44 -8.03 -8.15
N TYR A 114 0.19 -8.18 -8.59
CA TYR A 114 -0.89 -7.29 -8.23
C TYR A 114 -1.83 -7.96 -7.22
N ILE A 115 -2.15 -7.26 -6.13
CA ILE A 115 -3.31 -7.51 -5.29
C ILE A 115 -4.14 -6.22 -5.35
N ALA A 116 -4.89 -6.10 -6.40
CA ALA A 116 -5.65 -4.90 -6.74
C ALA A 116 -6.78 -5.25 -7.70
N THR A 117 -7.94 -4.63 -7.56
CA THR A 117 -9.10 -4.83 -8.42
C THR A 117 -9.95 -3.56 -8.46
N THR A 118 -10.60 -3.32 -9.59
CA THR A 118 -11.56 -2.22 -9.77
C THR A 118 -12.64 -2.21 -8.69
N GLY A 119 -12.87 -1.05 -8.09
CA GLY A 119 -13.91 -0.84 -7.09
C GLY A 119 -13.53 -1.25 -5.66
N TRP A 120 -12.32 -1.78 -5.44
CA TRP A 120 -11.90 -2.20 -4.10
C TRP A 120 -11.73 -1.03 -3.15
N THR A 121 -12.32 -1.19 -1.97
CA THR A 121 -12.09 -0.38 -0.79
C THR A 121 -10.91 -0.92 0.01
N THR A 122 -10.50 -0.20 1.05
CA THR A 122 -9.49 -0.69 2.00
C THR A 122 -9.86 -2.05 2.61
N LEU A 123 -11.14 -2.30 2.91
CA LEU A 123 -11.61 -3.60 3.43
C LEU A 123 -11.44 -4.72 2.40
N ASN A 124 -11.82 -4.49 1.13
CA ASN A 124 -11.65 -5.48 0.09
C ASN A 124 -10.17 -5.84 -0.12
N LEU A 125 -9.29 -4.85 -0.03
CA LEU A 125 -7.85 -5.09 -0.12
C LEU A 125 -7.34 -5.93 1.06
N LEU A 126 -7.79 -5.66 2.29
CA LEU A 126 -7.45 -6.46 3.47
C LEU A 126 -7.89 -7.92 3.32
N ASP A 127 -9.13 -8.15 2.89
CA ASP A 127 -9.68 -9.49 2.65
C ASP A 127 -8.88 -10.23 1.56
N ALA A 128 -8.50 -9.51 0.49
CA ALA A 128 -7.72 -10.07 -0.59
C ALA A 128 -6.29 -10.44 -0.16
N ILE A 129 -5.62 -9.60 0.62
CA ILE A 129 -4.29 -9.92 1.17
C ILE A 129 -4.38 -11.17 2.06
N ALA A 130 -5.39 -11.25 2.94
CA ALA A 130 -5.58 -12.40 3.82
C ALA A 130 -5.87 -13.69 3.04
N SER A 131 -6.73 -13.63 2.01
CA SER A 131 -7.14 -14.80 1.23
C SER A 131 -6.06 -15.28 0.26
N GLN A 132 -5.32 -14.36 -0.38
CA GLN A 132 -4.26 -14.71 -1.33
C GLN A 132 -2.95 -15.09 -0.64
N ASN A 133 -2.78 -14.66 0.62
CA ASN A 133 -1.61 -14.96 1.46
C ASN A 133 -0.27 -14.82 0.70
N PRO A 134 0.05 -13.63 0.16
CA PRO A 134 1.26 -13.43 -0.63
C PRO A 134 2.52 -13.72 0.18
N GLN A 135 3.48 -14.38 -0.47
CA GLN A 135 4.71 -14.80 0.19
C GLN A 135 5.82 -13.76 -0.04
N GLY A 136 6.05 -12.91 0.96
CA GLY A 136 7.18 -11.97 0.97
C GLY A 136 8.50 -12.61 1.42
N PRO A 137 9.58 -11.84 1.62
CA PRO A 137 9.59 -10.40 1.44
C PRO A 137 9.70 -9.95 -0.01
N TYR A 138 9.04 -8.82 -0.32
CA TYR A 138 9.20 -8.13 -1.60
C TYR A 138 10.18 -6.98 -1.46
N ASP A 139 10.94 -6.71 -2.53
CA ASP A 139 11.90 -5.61 -2.57
C ASP A 139 11.23 -4.24 -2.78
N ILE A 140 10.03 -4.25 -3.35
CA ILE A 140 9.20 -3.06 -3.55
C ILE A 140 7.76 -3.44 -3.18
N VAL A 141 7.13 -2.66 -2.30
CA VAL A 141 5.69 -2.74 -2.02
C VAL A 141 5.07 -1.38 -2.20
N THR A 142 4.18 -1.22 -3.18
CA THR A 142 3.40 0.01 -3.34
C THR A 142 2.01 -0.15 -2.79
N LEU A 143 1.46 0.91 -2.19
CA LEU A 143 0.10 0.97 -1.66
C LEU A 143 -0.60 2.23 -2.20
N LEU A 144 -1.65 2.04 -2.99
CA LEU A 144 -2.53 3.09 -3.51
C LEU A 144 -3.98 2.61 -3.35
N ILE A 145 -4.69 3.09 -2.33
CA ILE A 145 -6.04 2.66 -2.00
C ILE A 145 -6.81 3.75 -1.26
N GLY A 146 -8.13 3.80 -1.41
CA GLY A 146 -9.01 4.66 -0.64
C GLY A 146 -9.99 5.50 -1.46
N VAL A 147 -9.83 5.59 -2.79
CA VAL A 147 -10.79 6.33 -3.62
C VAL A 147 -12.19 5.74 -3.51
N ASN A 148 -12.30 4.41 -3.46
CA ASN A 148 -13.59 3.74 -3.37
C ASN A 148 -14.21 3.82 -1.97
N ASP A 149 -13.39 3.99 -0.92
CA ASP A 149 -13.89 4.30 0.42
C ASP A 149 -14.59 5.66 0.42
N GLN A 150 -13.99 6.69 -0.20
CA GLN A 150 -14.61 8.00 -0.38
C GLN A 150 -15.84 7.92 -1.29
N TYR A 151 -15.74 7.27 -2.45
CA TYR A 151 -16.83 7.16 -3.42
C TYR A 151 -18.07 6.44 -2.86
N GLN A 152 -17.87 5.47 -2.00
CA GLN A 152 -18.93 4.73 -1.29
C GLN A 152 -19.35 5.39 0.02
N HIS A 153 -18.87 6.61 0.30
CA HIS A 153 -19.20 7.42 1.48
C HIS A 153 -18.90 6.73 2.81
N PHE A 154 -17.78 6.01 2.89
CA PHE A 154 -17.29 5.48 4.16
C PHE A 154 -16.84 6.64 5.05
N ASP A 155 -17.05 6.49 6.36
CA ASP A 155 -16.57 7.48 7.31
C ASP A 155 -15.03 7.47 7.43
N THR A 156 -14.47 8.63 7.69
CA THR A 156 -13.02 8.81 7.78
C THR A 156 -12.39 8.08 8.97
N GLY A 157 -13.16 7.77 10.01
CA GLY A 157 -12.71 7.00 11.17
C GLY A 157 -12.47 5.55 10.80
N GLY A 158 -13.42 4.93 10.09
CA GLY A 158 -13.29 3.57 9.54
C GLY A 158 -12.14 3.49 8.53
N TYR A 159 -12.06 4.43 7.59
CA TYR A 159 -10.96 4.52 6.65
C TYR A 159 -9.59 4.57 7.33
N ARG A 160 -9.41 5.41 8.36
CA ARG A 160 -8.19 5.53 9.14
C ARG A 160 -7.72 4.19 9.69
N VAL A 161 -8.64 3.40 10.25
CA VAL A 161 -8.32 2.08 10.83
C VAL A 161 -7.91 1.09 9.73
N HIS A 162 -8.68 1.01 8.66
CA HIS A 162 -8.45 0.04 7.59
C HIS A 162 -7.19 0.40 6.79
N PHE A 163 -6.95 1.68 6.50
CA PHE A 163 -5.74 2.11 5.81
C PHE A 163 -4.48 1.81 6.65
N ALA A 164 -4.51 2.07 7.96
CA ALA A 164 -3.40 1.70 8.85
C ALA A 164 -3.13 0.19 8.81
N GLN A 165 -4.17 -0.65 8.76
CA GLN A 165 -4.00 -2.10 8.65
C GLN A 165 -3.45 -2.52 7.28
N CYS A 166 -3.88 -1.88 6.17
CA CYS A 166 -3.27 -2.10 4.85
C CYS A 166 -1.77 -1.76 4.86
N LEU A 167 -1.40 -0.64 5.49
CA LEU A 167 -0.01 -0.22 5.60
C LEU A 167 0.83 -1.19 6.44
N LEU A 168 0.29 -1.69 7.56
CA LEU A 168 0.97 -2.71 8.38
C LEU A 168 1.21 -4.01 7.59
N ASN A 169 0.24 -4.43 6.79
CA ASN A 169 0.41 -5.58 5.90
C ASN A 169 1.48 -5.32 4.84
N ALA A 170 1.50 -4.13 4.24
CA ALA A 170 2.55 -3.74 3.27
C ALA A 170 3.95 -3.79 3.91
N ILE A 171 4.10 -3.28 5.15
CA ILE A 171 5.35 -3.34 5.91
C ILE A 171 5.79 -4.79 6.14
N ALA A 172 4.88 -5.66 6.58
CA ALA A 172 5.19 -7.07 6.81
C ALA A 172 5.62 -7.77 5.53
N LEU A 173 4.94 -7.49 4.40
CA LEU A 173 5.24 -8.04 3.08
C LEU A 173 6.55 -7.51 2.48
N ALA A 174 7.01 -6.34 2.92
CA ALA A 174 8.36 -5.82 2.64
C ALA A 174 9.44 -6.36 3.60
N GLY A 175 9.14 -7.40 4.40
CA GLY A 175 10.08 -7.96 5.37
C GLY A 175 10.39 -7.02 6.53
N ASN A 176 9.44 -6.16 6.91
CA ASN A 176 9.56 -5.09 7.91
C ASN A 176 10.55 -3.97 7.53
N LYS A 177 10.93 -3.89 6.27
CA LYS A 177 11.75 -2.80 5.73
C LYS A 177 10.83 -1.67 5.28
N ARG A 178 10.72 -0.63 6.09
CA ARG A 178 9.79 0.49 5.86
C ARG A 178 10.16 1.35 4.66
N ASP A 179 11.43 1.46 4.35
CA ASP A 179 11.98 2.13 3.18
C ASP A 179 11.67 1.41 1.86
N HIS A 180 11.29 0.15 1.91
CA HIS A 180 10.81 -0.65 0.78
C HIS A 180 9.30 -0.53 0.53
N VAL A 181 8.59 0.28 1.33
CA VAL A 181 7.16 0.55 1.17
C VAL A 181 6.96 1.97 0.64
N PHE A 182 6.19 2.10 -0.43
CA PHE A 182 5.90 3.36 -1.13
C PHE A 182 4.40 3.58 -1.15
N VAL A 183 3.92 4.61 -0.48
CA VAL A 183 2.52 4.99 -0.44
C VAL A 183 2.27 6.12 -1.41
N LEU A 184 1.32 5.94 -2.34
CA LEU A 184 0.89 6.98 -3.24
C LEU A 184 -0.41 7.61 -2.72
N SER A 185 -0.57 8.92 -2.90
CA SER A 185 -1.83 9.61 -2.60
C SER A 185 -2.95 9.17 -3.53
N ILE A 186 -4.20 9.30 -3.10
CA ILE A 186 -5.39 9.06 -3.92
C ILE A 186 -5.48 10.15 -4.99
N PRO A 187 -5.59 9.80 -6.29
CA PRO A 187 -5.79 10.79 -7.34
C PRO A 187 -7.17 11.47 -7.25
N ASP A 188 -7.26 12.70 -7.74
CA ASP A 188 -8.49 13.49 -7.69
C ASP A 188 -9.34 13.30 -8.95
N TYR A 189 -10.36 12.46 -8.86
CA TYR A 189 -11.29 12.26 -9.97
C TYR A 189 -12.33 13.37 -10.16
N SER A 190 -12.39 14.34 -9.25
CA SER A 190 -13.33 15.48 -9.37
C SER A 190 -13.12 16.32 -10.64
N VAL A 191 -11.95 16.20 -11.26
CA VAL A 191 -11.57 16.93 -12.49
C VAL A 191 -11.89 16.15 -13.76
N THR A 192 -12.43 14.95 -13.66
CA THR A 192 -12.67 14.06 -14.79
C THR A 192 -14.09 14.20 -15.37
N PRO A 193 -14.33 13.79 -16.63
CA PRO A 193 -15.67 13.72 -17.20
C PRO A 193 -16.65 12.88 -16.38
N PHE A 194 -16.19 11.83 -15.70
CA PHE A 194 -17.01 10.99 -14.83
C PHE A 194 -17.71 11.80 -13.73
N ALA A 195 -17.04 12.78 -13.17
CA ALA A 195 -17.58 13.62 -12.09
C ALA A 195 -18.40 14.82 -12.60
N ALA A 196 -18.58 14.99 -13.90
CA ALA A 196 -19.17 16.21 -14.48
C ALA A 196 -20.58 16.56 -13.95
N ASN A 197 -21.35 15.59 -13.48
CA ASN A 197 -22.70 15.79 -12.93
C ASN A 197 -22.74 15.67 -11.39
N SER A 198 -21.60 15.62 -10.73
CA SER A 198 -21.44 15.48 -9.28
C SER A 198 -21.03 16.82 -8.65
N ASP A 199 -21.12 16.92 -7.33
CA ASP A 199 -20.49 18.05 -6.59
C ASP A 199 -18.98 17.86 -6.53
N THR A 200 -18.31 18.36 -7.57
CA THR A 200 -16.84 18.27 -7.69
C THR A 200 -16.08 19.00 -6.59
N THR A 201 -16.73 19.95 -5.92
CA THR A 201 -16.12 20.68 -4.79
C THR A 201 -16.11 19.81 -3.54
N GLU A 202 -17.21 19.12 -3.25
CA GLU A 202 -17.31 18.21 -2.12
C GLU A 202 -16.42 16.96 -2.35
N ILE A 203 -16.45 16.35 -3.54
CA ILE A 203 -15.54 15.24 -3.87
C ILE A 203 -14.08 15.60 -3.60
N ARG A 204 -13.65 16.77 -4.08
CA ARG A 204 -12.26 17.24 -3.86
C ARG A 204 -11.94 17.39 -2.38
N LYS A 205 -12.82 18.01 -1.62
CA LYS A 205 -12.66 18.24 -0.18
C LYS A 205 -12.55 16.90 0.56
N GLU A 206 -13.43 15.95 0.27
CA GLU A 206 -13.39 14.62 0.87
C GLU A 206 -12.10 13.87 0.51
N LEU A 207 -11.66 13.91 -0.76
CA LEU A 207 -10.38 13.31 -1.17
C LEU A 207 -9.18 13.95 -0.47
N ASP A 208 -9.20 15.28 -0.27
CA ASP A 208 -8.16 15.97 0.49
C ASP A 208 -8.13 15.52 1.97
N GLU A 209 -9.31 15.25 2.58
CA GLU A 209 -9.42 14.70 3.94
C GLU A 209 -8.88 13.27 4.00
N PHE A 210 -9.23 12.40 3.05
CA PHE A 210 -8.72 11.02 2.96
C PHE A 210 -7.20 11.01 2.75
N ASN A 211 -6.69 11.88 1.88
CA ASN A 211 -5.26 12.03 1.62
C ASN A 211 -4.50 12.61 2.83
N ALA A 212 -5.12 13.50 3.61
CA ALA A 212 -4.52 13.97 4.86
C ALA A 212 -4.37 12.81 5.87
N ILE A 213 -5.35 11.92 5.97
CA ILE A 213 -5.33 10.76 6.86
C ILE A 213 -4.27 9.76 6.44
N ASN A 214 -4.24 9.35 5.17
CA ASN A 214 -3.26 8.36 4.71
C ASN A 214 -1.83 8.90 4.77
N LYS A 215 -1.63 10.18 4.51
CA LYS A 215 -0.33 10.86 4.66
C LYS A 215 0.12 10.90 6.12
N GLU A 216 -0.75 11.31 7.05
CA GLU A 216 -0.45 11.34 8.49
C GLU A 216 -0.02 9.96 8.98
N ILE A 217 -0.80 8.92 8.65
CA ILE A 217 -0.49 7.55 9.04
C ILE A 217 0.85 7.12 8.44
N THR A 218 1.06 7.30 7.14
CA THR A 218 2.27 6.91 6.44
C THR A 218 3.52 7.54 7.07
N LEU A 219 3.48 8.84 7.31
CA LEU A 219 4.60 9.57 7.91
C LEU A 219 4.85 9.15 9.37
N SER A 220 3.80 8.78 10.13
CA SER A 220 3.94 8.28 11.50
C SER A 220 4.73 6.97 11.59
N PHE A 221 4.73 6.18 10.53
CA PHE A 221 5.55 4.96 10.38
C PHE A 221 6.94 5.24 9.78
N ASN A 222 7.31 6.50 9.52
CA ASN A 222 8.53 6.90 8.80
C ASN A 222 8.63 6.26 7.40
N ILE A 223 7.51 6.21 6.69
CA ILE A 223 7.42 5.70 5.32
C ILE A 223 7.29 6.87 4.37
N LEU A 224 7.88 6.72 3.18
CA LEU A 224 7.81 7.72 2.14
C LEU A 224 6.38 7.84 1.57
N TYR A 225 5.92 9.07 1.42
CA TYR A 225 4.62 9.40 0.84
C TYR A 225 4.80 10.14 -0.47
N THR A 226 4.40 9.50 -1.57
CA THR A 226 4.49 10.04 -2.92
C THR A 226 3.18 10.74 -3.27
N ASP A 227 3.16 12.06 -3.27
CA ASP A 227 1.96 12.85 -3.54
C ASP A 227 1.72 13.02 -5.05
N ILE A 228 0.84 12.18 -5.61
CA ILE A 228 0.45 12.19 -7.04
C ILE A 228 -0.86 12.96 -7.28
N THR A 229 -1.57 13.38 -6.23
CA THR A 229 -2.83 14.12 -6.36
C THR A 229 -2.70 15.42 -7.15
N PRO A 230 -1.65 16.26 -6.95
CA PRO A 230 -1.47 17.47 -7.76
C PRO A 230 -1.32 17.16 -9.26
N LEU A 231 -0.66 16.04 -9.61
CA LEU A 231 -0.46 15.62 -11.00
C LEU A 231 -1.82 15.26 -11.64
N SER A 232 -2.64 14.47 -10.94
CA SER A 232 -3.97 14.09 -11.42
C SER A 232 -4.89 15.31 -11.67
N ARG A 233 -4.73 16.38 -10.90
CA ARG A 233 -5.48 17.62 -11.05
C ARG A 233 -5.19 18.39 -12.35
N GLU A 234 -4.05 18.13 -12.98
CA GLU A 234 -3.72 18.74 -14.28
C GLU A 234 -4.68 18.28 -15.40
N ALA A 235 -5.33 17.12 -15.24
CA ALA A 235 -6.36 16.62 -16.14
C ALA A 235 -7.54 17.61 -16.32
N LYS A 236 -7.73 18.56 -15.41
CA LYS A 236 -8.72 19.64 -15.56
C LYS A 236 -8.48 20.48 -16.82
N THR A 237 -7.25 20.64 -17.24
CA THR A 237 -6.85 21.47 -18.40
C THR A 237 -6.22 20.66 -19.52
N ASP A 238 -5.86 19.41 -19.28
CA ASP A 238 -5.29 18.49 -20.27
C ASP A 238 -6.07 17.16 -20.30
N ALA A 239 -7.08 17.08 -21.16
CA ALA A 239 -7.91 15.88 -21.30
C ALA A 239 -7.10 14.63 -21.77
N SER A 240 -5.89 14.81 -22.31
CA SER A 240 -5.05 13.68 -22.71
C SER A 240 -4.48 12.89 -21.52
N LEU A 241 -4.64 13.40 -20.31
CA LEU A 241 -4.26 12.72 -19.05
C LEU A 241 -5.32 11.74 -18.56
N ILE A 242 -6.50 11.70 -19.21
CA ILE A 242 -7.61 10.84 -18.85
C ILE A 242 -7.73 9.71 -19.88
N ALA A 243 -7.95 8.48 -19.42
CA ALA A 243 -8.19 7.32 -20.26
C ALA A 243 -9.54 7.42 -20.99
N PRO A 244 -9.77 6.60 -22.04
CA PRO A 244 -11.02 6.67 -22.85
C PRO A 244 -12.32 6.45 -22.07
N ASP A 245 -12.26 5.88 -20.86
CA ASP A 245 -13.45 5.70 -19.99
C ASP A 245 -13.91 6.98 -19.30
N GLY A 246 -13.13 8.07 -19.42
CA GLY A 246 -13.48 9.36 -18.85
C GLY A 246 -13.30 9.46 -17.32
N LEU A 247 -12.63 8.50 -16.70
CA LEU A 247 -12.41 8.44 -15.25
C LEU A 247 -10.94 8.19 -14.89
N HIS A 248 -10.36 7.09 -15.39
CA HIS A 248 -9.04 6.64 -14.97
C HIS A 248 -7.92 7.43 -15.67
N PRO A 249 -6.70 7.43 -15.10
CA PRO A 249 -5.54 8.04 -15.72
C PRO A 249 -5.19 7.39 -17.07
N SER A 250 -4.77 8.20 -18.03
CA SER A 250 -4.16 7.68 -19.26
C SER A 250 -2.73 7.18 -19.02
N GLY A 251 -2.16 6.48 -19.99
CA GLY A 251 -0.74 6.14 -19.96
C GLY A 251 0.19 7.34 -19.80
N LYS A 252 -0.21 8.51 -20.35
CA LYS A 252 0.53 9.78 -20.18
C LYS A 252 0.52 10.28 -18.72
N GLU A 253 -0.60 10.15 -18.01
CA GLU A 253 -0.68 10.50 -16.60
C GLU A 253 0.10 9.49 -15.74
N TYR A 254 -0.02 8.20 -16.02
CA TYR A 254 0.78 7.17 -15.35
C TYR A 254 2.29 7.35 -15.55
N ALA A 255 2.73 7.88 -16.70
CA ALA A 255 4.14 8.23 -16.94
C ALA A 255 4.63 9.32 -15.96
N LYS A 256 3.78 10.27 -15.61
CA LYS A 256 4.11 11.32 -14.62
C LYS A 256 4.25 10.72 -13.22
N TRP A 257 3.37 9.79 -12.84
CA TRP A 257 3.49 9.09 -11.56
C TRP A 257 4.76 8.24 -11.50
N ALA A 258 5.08 7.51 -12.58
CA ALA A 258 6.31 6.74 -12.69
C ALA A 258 7.56 7.63 -12.57
N ALA A 259 7.54 8.82 -13.16
CA ALA A 259 8.66 9.75 -13.12
C ALA A 259 8.97 10.28 -11.71
N VAL A 260 7.96 10.39 -10.82
CA VAL A 260 8.20 10.78 -9.42
C VAL A 260 8.51 9.58 -8.53
N LEU A 261 7.98 8.40 -8.82
CA LEU A 261 8.18 7.19 -8.02
C LEU A 261 9.52 6.51 -8.28
N ALA A 262 10.00 6.45 -9.53
CA ALA A 262 11.21 5.74 -9.90
C ALA A 262 12.46 6.22 -9.14
N PRO A 263 12.73 7.54 -9.00
CA PRO A 263 13.89 8.02 -8.24
C PRO A 263 13.82 7.68 -6.74
N GLU A 264 12.61 7.50 -6.19
CA GLU A 264 12.41 7.13 -4.79
C GLU A 264 12.77 5.66 -4.58
N ILE A 265 12.30 4.79 -5.48
CA ILE A 265 12.63 3.36 -5.46
C ILE A 265 14.14 3.16 -5.72
N GLU A 266 14.72 3.87 -6.68
CA GLU A 266 16.12 3.79 -7.01
C GLU A 266 17.04 4.00 -5.80
N LYS A 267 16.72 4.99 -4.94
CA LYS A 267 17.50 5.29 -3.72
C LYS A 267 17.52 4.13 -2.72
N VAL A 268 16.51 3.30 -2.73
CA VAL A 268 16.38 2.17 -1.79
C VAL A 268 17.06 0.92 -2.33
N LEU A 269 17.06 0.75 -3.66
CA LEU A 269 17.61 -0.45 -4.29
C LEU A 269 19.11 -0.35 -4.62
N LYS A 270 19.69 0.86 -4.59
CA LYS A 270 21.14 1.12 -4.75
C LYS A 270 21.84 1.18 -3.39
#